data_fa63e92a8b7d4945a6e7d8fbe7328f56
#
_entry.id   fa63e92a8b7d4945a6e7d8fbe7328f56
#
_cell.length_a   1.000
_cell.length_b   1.000
_cell.length_c   1.000
_cell.angle_alpha   90.00
_cell.angle_beta   90.00
_cell.angle_gamma   90.00
#
_symmetry.space_group_name_H-M   'P 1'
#
loop_
_entity.id
_entity.type
_entity.pdbx_description
1 polymer ?
#
loop_
_entity_poly.entity_id
_entity_poly.type
_entity_poly.pdbx_seq_one_letter_code
_entity_poly.pdbx_strand_id
1 'polypeptide(L)'
;FMVQKKSVKNKSIKNTTDRQILEEIIRVDHAGEYGATRIYEGQIAVFGKNTKIGKTIQHMADQEQEHIEKFQELIVSERVRPTALLPLWNIAGYALGVGTAIMGEKAAMACTVAVEKVIGEHYEEQIELLEEDQKKLKFTIKKFAADELEHHDIGIAHDAENTPGYRILTKIIELGCKTAIAVSKKI
;
A
#
# COMPACT_ATOMS: atom_id res chain seq x y z
N PHE A 1 45.45 11.96 -11.82
CA PHE A 1 44.46 12.99 -11.42
C PHE A 1 43.08 12.83 -12.05
N MET A 2 42.96 12.22 -13.24
CA MET A 2 41.68 12.01 -13.93
C MET A 2 40.86 10.83 -13.41
N VAL A 3 41.46 9.79 -12.86
CA VAL A 3 40.78 8.57 -12.37
C VAL A 3 39.97 8.84 -11.10
N GLN A 4 40.47 9.68 -10.18
CA GLN A 4 39.76 10.02 -8.93
C GLN A 4 38.49 10.86 -9.20
N LYS A 5 38.50 11.79 -10.16
CA LYS A 5 37.29 12.59 -10.50
C LYS A 5 36.15 11.76 -11.08
N LYS A 6 36.46 10.72 -11.87
CA LYS A 6 35.44 9.84 -12.46
C LYS A 6 34.81 8.93 -11.43
N SER A 7 35.60 8.39 -10.49
CA SER A 7 35.10 7.53 -9.40
C SER A 7 34.21 8.30 -8.42
N VAL A 8 34.62 9.52 -8.03
CA VAL A 8 33.82 10.37 -7.13
C VAL A 8 32.50 10.80 -7.78
N LYS A 9 32.52 11.15 -9.08
CA LYS A 9 31.31 11.55 -9.80
C LYS A 9 30.32 10.39 -9.95
N ASN A 10 30.80 9.19 -10.27
CA ASN A 10 29.96 7.97 -10.38
C ASN A 10 29.36 7.61 -9.02
N LYS A 11 30.12 7.65 -7.94
CA LYS A 11 29.64 7.37 -6.58
C LYS A 11 28.59 8.41 -6.14
N SER A 12 28.78 9.69 -6.46
CA SER A 12 27.82 10.76 -6.15
C SER A 12 26.51 10.58 -6.94
N ILE A 13 26.59 10.22 -8.22
CA ILE A 13 25.39 9.97 -9.06
C ILE A 13 24.64 8.74 -8.56
N LYS A 14 25.31 7.63 -8.23
CA LYS A 14 24.70 6.42 -7.68
C LYS A 14 24.00 6.75 -6.35
N ASN A 15 24.68 7.40 -5.42
CA ASN A 15 24.11 7.79 -4.11
C ASN A 15 22.86 8.69 -4.26
N THR A 16 22.82 9.56 -5.25
CA THR A 16 21.66 10.42 -5.51
C THR A 16 20.49 9.60 -6.03
N THR A 17 20.74 8.66 -6.94
CA THR A 17 19.71 7.76 -7.49
C THR A 17 19.15 6.85 -6.39
N ASP A 18 20.01 6.27 -5.56
CA ASP A 18 19.61 5.40 -4.44
C ASP A 18 18.76 6.17 -3.43
N ARG A 19 19.12 7.43 -3.14
CA ARG A 19 18.33 8.30 -2.28
C ARG A 19 16.96 8.63 -2.86
N GLN A 20 16.86 8.91 -4.16
CA GLN A 20 15.58 9.17 -4.83
C GLN A 20 14.67 7.94 -4.82
N ILE A 21 15.22 6.75 -5.04
CA ILE A 21 14.47 5.48 -4.94
C ILE A 21 13.93 5.29 -3.52
N LEU A 22 14.76 5.49 -2.51
CA LEU A 22 14.36 5.38 -1.10
C LEU A 22 13.21 6.34 -0.76
N GLU A 23 13.33 7.60 -1.16
CA GLU A 23 12.28 8.60 -0.93
C GLU A 23 10.98 8.27 -1.65
N GLU A 24 11.06 7.73 -2.87
CA GLU A 24 9.91 7.30 -3.64
C GLU A 24 9.21 6.12 -2.98
N ILE A 25 9.95 5.10 -2.56
CA ILE A 25 9.43 3.93 -1.83
C ILE A 25 8.67 4.40 -0.59
N ILE A 26 9.32 5.11 0.32
CA ILE A 26 8.71 5.54 1.58
C ILE A 26 7.46 6.40 1.35
N ARG A 27 7.50 7.31 0.37
CA ARG A 27 6.35 8.17 0.05
C ARG A 27 5.16 7.40 -0.47
N VAL A 28 5.40 6.48 -1.37
CA VAL A 28 4.33 5.69 -2.01
C VAL A 28 3.70 4.72 -1.03
N ASP A 29 4.54 4.02 -0.27
CA ASP A 29 4.05 3.06 0.72
C ASP A 29 3.25 3.75 1.81
N HIS A 30 3.77 4.87 2.36
CA HIS A 30 3.00 5.69 3.29
C HIS A 30 1.62 6.10 2.73
N ALA A 31 1.53 6.43 1.44
CA ALA A 31 0.26 6.79 0.81
C ALA A 31 -0.65 5.57 0.57
N GLY A 32 -0.08 4.42 0.24
CA GLY A 32 -0.79 3.15 0.05
C GLY A 32 -1.43 2.67 1.34
N GLU A 33 -0.63 2.55 2.40
CA GLU A 33 -1.11 2.12 3.72
C GLU A 33 -2.18 3.08 4.27
N TYR A 34 -1.97 4.38 4.09
CA TYR A 34 -2.97 5.37 4.46
C TYR A 34 -4.30 5.15 3.70
N GLY A 35 -4.22 4.84 2.40
CA GLY A 35 -5.39 4.52 1.58
C GLY A 35 -6.09 3.24 2.05
N ALA A 36 -5.33 2.17 2.36
CA ALA A 36 -5.85 0.89 2.85
C ALA A 36 -6.56 1.04 4.21
N THR A 37 -5.96 1.74 5.18
CA THR A 37 -6.63 2.03 6.46
C THR A 37 -7.99 2.72 6.25
N ARG A 38 -8.07 3.67 5.30
CA ARG A 38 -9.33 4.37 5.00
C ARG A 38 -10.38 3.48 4.34
N ILE A 39 -9.96 2.54 3.47
CA ILE A 39 -10.87 1.55 2.88
C ILE A 39 -11.49 0.68 3.98
N TYR A 40 -10.68 0.12 4.86
CA TYR A 40 -11.17 -0.71 5.96
C TYR A 40 -12.07 0.05 6.93
N GLU A 41 -11.75 1.30 7.25
CA GLU A 41 -12.62 2.15 8.05
C GLU A 41 -14.00 2.36 7.39
N GLY A 42 -14.02 2.59 6.07
CA GLY A 42 -15.27 2.70 5.30
C GLY A 42 -16.09 1.42 5.33
N GLN A 43 -15.45 0.26 5.18
CA GLN A 43 -16.11 -1.05 5.26
C GLN A 43 -16.68 -1.30 6.66
N ILE A 44 -15.92 -1.03 7.71
CA ILE A 44 -16.35 -1.18 9.12
C ILE A 44 -17.52 -0.25 9.43
N ALA A 45 -17.55 0.97 8.88
CA ALA A 45 -18.65 1.92 9.09
C ALA A 45 -19.99 1.36 8.57
N VAL A 46 -19.97 0.53 7.52
CA VAL A 46 -21.17 -0.09 6.97
C VAL A 46 -21.54 -1.37 7.71
N PHE A 47 -20.58 -2.27 7.92
CA PHE A 47 -20.87 -3.58 8.54
C PHE A 47 -21.01 -3.55 10.06
N GLY A 48 -20.37 -2.58 10.71
CA GLY A 48 -20.27 -2.50 12.17
C GLY A 48 -19.22 -3.45 12.75
N LYS A 49 -18.45 -2.95 13.72
CA LYS A 49 -17.32 -3.65 14.35
C LYS A 49 -17.66 -4.98 15.02
N ASN A 50 -18.91 -5.13 15.50
CA ASN A 50 -19.31 -6.30 16.31
C ASN A 50 -19.82 -7.49 15.47
N THR A 51 -20.01 -7.31 14.17
CA THR A 51 -20.41 -8.38 13.25
C THR A 51 -19.24 -9.34 13.00
N LYS A 52 -19.52 -10.53 12.47
CA LYS A 52 -18.47 -11.49 12.12
C LYS A 52 -17.51 -10.89 11.09
N ILE A 53 -18.05 -10.33 10.00
CA ILE A 53 -17.26 -9.70 8.95
C ILE A 53 -16.52 -8.45 9.46
N GLY A 54 -17.18 -7.63 10.32
CA GLY A 54 -16.54 -6.45 10.90
C GLY A 54 -15.34 -6.79 11.77
N LYS A 55 -15.35 -7.92 12.48
CA LYS A 55 -14.18 -8.41 13.24
C LYS A 55 -13.04 -8.86 12.34
N THR A 56 -13.35 -9.52 11.22
CA THR A 56 -12.36 -9.91 10.23
C THR A 56 -11.71 -8.67 9.60
N ILE A 57 -12.51 -7.69 9.21
CA ILE A 57 -11.98 -6.43 8.64
C ILE A 57 -11.18 -5.64 9.70
N GLN A 58 -11.63 -5.64 10.97
CA GLN A 58 -10.91 -4.96 12.04
C GLN A 58 -9.53 -5.59 12.27
N HIS A 59 -9.39 -6.91 12.16
CA HIS A 59 -8.09 -7.57 12.26
C HIS A 59 -7.13 -7.09 11.17
N MET A 60 -7.57 -7.03 9.92
CA MET A 60 -6.76 -6.48 8.81
C MET A 60 -6.45 -4.99 9.04
N ALA A 61 -7.44 -4.20 9.44
CA ALA A 61 -7.26 -2.78 9.76
C ALA A 61 -6.25 -2.53 10.89
N ASP A 62 -6.17 -3.41 11.88
CA ASP A 62 -5.19 -3.30 12.97
C ASP A 62 -3.76 -3.56 12.46
N GLN A 63 -3.58 -4.47 11.50
CA GLN A 63 -2.28 -4.71 10.85
C GLN A 63 -1.89 -3.51 9.96
N GLU A 64 -2.82 -2.95 9.19
CA GLU A 64 -2.59 -1.72 8.41
C GLU A 64 -2.20 -0.54 9.30
N GLN A 65 -2.73 -0.46 10.51
CA GLN A 65 -2.34 0.58 11.46
C GLN A 65 -0.86 0.44 11.85
N GLU A 66 -0.33 -0.78 12.01
CA GLU A 66 1.10 -1.01 12.23
C GLU A 66 1.94 -0.60 11.01
N HIS A 67 1.45 -0.89 9.80
CA HIS A 67 2.13 -0.53 8.56
C HIS A 67 2.23 1.00 8.40
N ILE A 68 1.12 1.71 8.52
CA ILE A 68 1.12 3.18 8.38
C ILE A 68 1.97 3.85 9.46
N GLU A 69 1.94 3.39 10.70
CA GLU A 69 2.78 3.90 11.79
C GLU A 69 4.26 3.73 11.45
N LYS A 70 4.65 2.59 10.90
CA LYS A 70 6.03 2.34 10.49
C LYS A 70 6.48 3.26 9.35
N PHE A 71 5.66 3.44 8.32
CA PHE A 71 5.99 4.37 7.25
C PHE A 71 5.96 5.83 7.72
N GLN A 72 5.11 6.18 8.68
CA GLN A 72 5.13 7.50 9.31
C GLN A 72 6.44 7.76 10.06
N GLU A 73 6.98 6.77 10.78
CA GLU A 73 8.32 6.86 11.38
C GLU A 73 9.41 7.09 10.31
N LEU A 74 9.32 6.36 9.19
CA LEU A 74 10.29 6.47 8.09
C LEU A 74 10.19 7.84 7.39
N ILE A 75 9.00 8.38 7.17
CA ILE A 75 8.78 9.74 6.66
C ILE A 75 9.57 10.75 7.50
N VAL A 76 9.48 10.66 8.83
CA VAL A 76 10.15 11.59 9.75
C VAL A 76 11.67 11.33 9.81
N SER A 77 12.09 10.09 10.04
CA SER A 77 13.49 9.73 10.25
C SER A 77 14.34 9.93 9.00
N GLU A 78 13.80 9.60 7.84
CA GLU A 78 14.45 9.76 6.54
C GLU A 78 14.22 11.15 5.92
N ARG A 79 13.43 12.02 6.59
CA ARG A 79 13.08 13.36 6.09
C ARG A 79 12.46 13.33 4.68
N VAL A 80 11.61 12.37 4.45
CA VAL A 80 10.88 12.23 3.18
C VAL A 80 9.64 13.12 3.21
N ARG A 81 9.36 13.79 2.11
CA ARG A 81 8.12 14.53 1.95
C ARG A 81 6.97 13.55 1.62
N PRO A 82 5.89 13.49 2.43
CA PRO A 82 4.72 12.72 2.06
C PRO A 82 4.06 13.29 0.79
N THR A 83 3.28 12.48 0.11
CA THR A 83 2.53 12.98 -1.06
C THR A 83 1.53 14.07 -0.67
N ALA A 84 1.41 15.09 -1.51
CA ALA A 84 0.40 16.14 -1.32
C ALA A 84 -1.03 15.63 -1.57
N LEU A 85 -1.18 14.41 -2.08
CA LEU A 85 -2.48 13.78 -2.40
C LEU A 85 -3.12 13.04 -1.22
N LEU A 86 -2.52 13.01 -0.04
CA LEU A 86 -3.11 12.36 1.14
C LEU A 86 -4.57 12.77 1.41
N PRO A 87 -4.98 14.06 1.31
CA PRO A 87 -6.39 14.43 1.49
C PRO A 87 -7.32 13.79 0.46
N LEU A 88 -6.84 13.59 -0.78
CA LEU A 88 -7.59 12.90 -1.83
C LEU A 88 -7.71 11.40 -1.51
N TRP A 89 -6.62 10.75 -1.11
CA TRP A 89 -6.62 9.33 -0.75
C TRP A 89 -7.47 9.06 0.49
N ASN A 90 -7.54 10.02 1.43
CA ASN A 90 -8.45 9.95 2.57
C ASN A 90 -9.91 9.78 2.12
N ILE A 91 -10.37 10.65 1.25
CA ILE A 91 -11.76 10.65 0.78
C ILE A 91 -12.01 9.45 -0.15
N ALA A 92 -11.13 9.21 -1.11
CA ALA A 92 -11.29 8.16 -2.10
C ALA A 92 -11.26 6.76 -1.47
N GLY A 93 -10.32 6.49 -0.53
CA GLY A 93 -10.24 5.22 0.18
C GLY A 93 -11.49 4.96 1.02
N TYR A 94 -11.92 5.93 1.82
CA TYR A 94 -13.13 5.78 2.63
C TYR A 94 -14.38 5.56 1.77
N ALA A 95 -14.54 6.33 0.69
CA ALA A 95 -15.67 6.19 -0.22
C ALA A 95 -15.67 4.85 -0.95
N LEU A 96 -14.50 4.34 -1.34
CA LEU A 96 -14.35 3.01 -1.94
C LEU A 96 -14.75 1.90 -0.94
N GLY A 97 -14.28 2.01 0.31
CA GLY A 97 -14.65 1.09 1.38
C GLY A 97 -16.15 1.06 1.64
N VAL A 98 -16.77 2.23 1.82
CA VAL A 98 -18.23 2.36 1.99
C VAL A 98 -18.98 1.82 0.78
N GLY A 99 -18.59 2.22 -0.42
CA GLY A 99 -19.26 1.83 -1.66
C GLY A 99 -19.27 0.32 -1.87
N THR A 100 -18.12 -0.33 -1.70
CA THR A 100 -18.01 -1.79 -1.86
C THR A 100 -18.73 -2.55 -0.73
N ALA A 101 -18.73 -2.03 0.49
CA ALA A 101 -19.46 -2.63 1.62
C ALA A 101 -20.99 -2.52 1.44
N ILE A 102 -21.52 -1.43 0.88
CA ILE A 102 -22.94 -1.29 0.52
C ILE A 102 -23.35 -2.34 -0.53
N MET A 103 -22.45 -2.70 -1.45
CA MET A 103 -22.69 -3.77 -2.43
C MET A 103 -22.72 -5.17 -1.79
N GLY A 104 -22.28 -5.30 -0.55
CA GLY A 104 -22.29 -6.53 0.24
C GLY A 104 -20.91 -7.07 0.58
N GLU A 105 -20.88 -8.08 1.47
CA GLU A 105 -19.65 -8.66 2.02
C GLU A 105 -18.67 -9.14 0.93
N LYS A 106 -19.17 -9.87 -0.07
CA LYS A 106 -18.33 -10.37 -1.18
C LYS A 106 -17.68 -9.24 -1.97
N ALA A 107 -18.41 -8.16 -2.21
CA ALA A 107 -17.87 -7.00 -2.94
C ALA A 107 -16.84 -6.23 -2.12
N ALA A 108 -17.02 -6.10 -0.80
CA ALA A 108 -16.01 -5.54 0.08
C ALA A 108 -14.74 -6.39 0.08
N MET A 109 -14.87 -7.72 0.13
CA MET A 109 -13.73 -8.64 0.06
C MET A 109 -13.09 -8.65 -1.33
N ALA A 110 -13.85 -8.49 -2.41
CA ALA A 110 -13.28 -8.29 -3.75
C ALA A 110 -12.47 -6.99 -3.87
N CYS A 111 -12.87 -5.95 -3.15
CA CYS A 111 -12.08 -4.73 -3.02
C CYS A 111 -10.76 -5.00 -2.30
N THR A 112 -10.80 -5.67 -1.15
CA THR A 112 -9.60 -6.12 -0.43
C THR A 112 -8.67 -6.90 -1.36
N VAL A 113 -9.14 -7.98 -1.99
CA VAL A 113 -8.33 -8.78 -2.94
C VAL A 113 -7.65 -7.92 -4.01
N ALA A 114 -8.36 -6.96 -4.58
CA ALA A 114 -7.81 -6.12 -5.65
C ALA A 114 -6.76 -5.13 -5.15
N VAL A 115 -6.95 -4.55 -3.96
CA VAL A 115 -6.03 -3.60 -3.33
C VAL A 115 -4.77 -4.32 -2.91
N GLU A 116 -4.89 -5.40 -2.12
CA GLU A 116 -3.74 -6.10 -1.54
C GLU A 116 -2.89 -6.79 -2.61
N LYS A 117 -3.52 -7.26 -3.69
CA LYS A 117 -2.77 -7.74 -4.85
C LYS A 117 -1.85 -6.66 -5.43
N VAL A 118 -2.35 -5.43 -5.60
CA VAL A 118 -1.54 -4.34 -6.18
C VAL A 118 -0.45 -3.89 -5.22
N ILE A 119 -0.74 -3.80 -3.92
CA ILE A 119 0.25 -3.43 -2.90
C ILE A 119 1.32 -4.51 -2.80
N GLY A 120 0.93 -5.79 -2.74
CA GLY A 120 1.86 -6.92 -2.70
C GLY A 120 2.78 -6.97 -3.93
N GLU A 121 2.23 -6.84 -5.16
CA GLU A 121 3.03 -6.72 -6.39
C GLU A 121 4.04 -5.56 -6.28
N HIS A 122 3.62 -4.43 -5.72
CA HIS A 122 4.48 -3.26 -5.57
C HIS A 122 5.60 -3.48 -4.54
N TYR A 123 5.30 -4.13 -3.43
CA TYR A 123 6.30 -4.51 -2.43
C TYR A 123 7.34 -5.49 -2.99
N GLU A 124 6.92 -6.48 -3.79
CA GLU A 124 7.85 -7.39 -4.46
C GLU A 124 8.83 -6.64 -5.38
N GLU A 125 8.33 -5.72 -6.20
CA GLU A 125 9.18 -4.86 -7.05
C GLU A 125 10.19 -4.06 -6.22
N GLN A 126 9.79 -3.50 -5.09
CA GLN A 126 10.66 -2.72 -4.21
C GLN A 126 11.73 -3.59 -3.54
N ILE A 127 11.39 -4.81 -3.13
CA ILE A 127 12.34 -5.76 -2.54
C ILE A 127 13.50 -6.03 -3.50
N GLU A 128 13.24 -6.08 -4.81
CA GLU A 128 14.28 -6.26 -5.82
C GLU A 128 15.16 -5.01 -5.99
N LEU A 129 14.60 -3.82 -5.81
CA LEU A 129 15.32 -2.54 -5.97
C LEU A 129 16.22 -2.20 -4.77
N LEU A 130 15.87 -2.68 -3.56
CA LEU A 130 16.57 -2.33 -2.33
C LEU A 130 17.91 -3.07 -2.21
N GLU A 131 18.98 -2.31 -2.03
CA GLU A 131 20.36 -2.81 -1.87
C GLU A 131 20.66 -3.27 -0.43
N GLU A 132 21.87 -3.80 -0.25
CA GLU A 132 22.34 -4.38 1.03
C GLU A 132 22.45 -3.38 2.19
N ASP A 133 22.66 -2.09 1.91
CA ASP A 133 22.70 -1.03 2.91
C ASP A 133 21.30 -0.66 3.45
N GLN A 134 20.24 -1.06 2.73
CA GLN A 134 18.83 -0.83 3.08
C GLN A 134 18.14 -2.07 3.68
N LYS A 135 18.91 -2.97 4.27
CA LYS A 135 18.40 -4.25 4.82
C LYS A 135 17.25 -4.10 5.78
N LYS A 136 17.23 -3.06 6.61
CA LYS A 136 16.15 -2.82 7.58
C LYS A 136 14.82 -2.53 6.87
N LEU A 137 14.83 -1.63 5.88
CA LEU A 137 13.65 -1.33 5.09
C LEU A 137 13.19 -2.56 4.30
N LYS A 138 14.13 -3.24 3.64
CA LYS A 138 13.85 -4.49 2.91
C LYS A 138 13.19 -5.56 3.79
N PHE A 139 13.65 -5.71 5.04
CA PHE A 139 13.04 -6.63 6.00
C PHE A 139 11.61 -6.20 6.38
N THR A 140 11.40 -4.91 6.63
CA THR A 140 10.08 -4.35 6.93
C THR A 140 9.10 -4.61 5.78
N ILE A 141 9.49 -4.27 4.54
CA ILE A 141 8.65 -4.48 3.35
C ILE A 141 8.34 -5.97 3.13
N LYS A 142 9.31 -6.87 3.37
CA LYS A 142 9.05 -8.32 3.30
C LYS A 142 8.03 -8.80 4.32
N LYS A 143 8.06 -8.25 5.55
CA LYS A 143 7.06 -8.56 6.57
C LYS A 143 5.69 -8.11 6.09
N PHE A 144 5.56 -6.87 5.67
CA PHE A 144 4.31 -6.30 5.22
C PHE A 144 3.75 -7.01 3.98
N ALA A 145 4.60 -7.34 3.00
CA ALA A 145 4.18 -8.15 1.85
C ALA A 145 3.57 -9.51 2.24
N ALA A 146 4.01 -10.10 3.36
CA ALA A 146 3.40 -11.33 3.86
C ALA A 146 2.04 -11.06 4.51
N ASP A 147 1.88 -9.93 5.22
CA ASP A 147 0.62 -9.50 5.80
C ASP A 147 -0.41 -9.17 4.67
N GLU A 148 0.02 -8.51 3.56
CA GLU A 148 -0.84 -8.25 2.39
C GLU A 148 -1.32 -9.52 1.69
N LEU A 149 -0.45 -10.52 1.62
CA LEU A 149 -0.85 -11.83 1.09
C LEU A 149 -1.90 -12.50 2.00
N GLU A 150 -1.76 -12.38 3.31
CA GLU A 150 -2.78 -12.85 4.26
C GLU A 150 -4.12 -12.13 4.05
N HIS A 151 -4.12 -10.79 3.92
CA HIS A 151 -5.33 -10.00 3.66
C HIS A 151 -6.01 -10.42 2.35
N HIS A 152 -5.21 -10.59 1.29
CA HIS A 152 -5.70 -11.11 0.01
C HIS A 152 -6.39 -12.48 0.19
N ASP A 153 -5.76 -13.41 0.88
CA ASP A 153 -6.26 -14.77 1.08
C ASP A 153 -7.52 -14.79 1.98
N ILE A 154 -7.59 -13.90 2.98
CA ILE A 154 -8.81 -13.66 3.76
C ILE A 154 -9.94 -13.22 2.82
N GLY A 155 -9.67 -12.30 1.91
CA GLY A 155 -10.67 -11.85 0.93
C GLY A 155 -11.19 -13.00 0.05
N ILE A 156 -10.30 -13.85 -0.45
CA ILE A 156 -10.68 -15.04 -1.22
C ILE A 156 -11.50 -16.01 -0.38
N ALA A 157 -11.10 -16.27 0.87
CA ALA A 157 -11.80 -17.17 1.79
C ALA A 157 -13.23 -16.68 2.15
N HIS A 158 -13.49 -15.38 1.97
CA HIS A 158 -14.81 -14.76 2.13
C HIS A 158 -15.62 -14.67 0.83
N ASP A 159 -15.37 -15.56 -0.13
CA ASP A 159 -16.13 -15.66 -1.38
C ASP A 159 -16.03 -14.41 -2.29
N ALA A 160 -14.94 -13.63 -2.22
CA ALA A 160 -14.73 -12.44 -3.05
C ALA A 160 -15.00 -12.71 -4.55
N GLU A 161 -14.51 -13.83 -5.08
CA GLU A 161 -14.64 -14.21 -6.48
C GLU A 161 -16.10 -14.44 -6.93
N ASN A 162 -17.00 -14.71 -5.99
CA ASN A 162 -18.44 -14.86 -6.23
C ASN A 162 -19.20 -13.53 -6.22
N THR A 163 -18.51 -12.40 -6.22
CA THR A 163 -19.11 -11.07 -6.40
C THR A 163 -19.65 -10.93 -7.82
N PRO A 164 -20.91 -10.50 -8.01
CA PRO A 164 -21.40 -10.16 -9.34
C PRO A 164 -20.51 -9.11 -10.02
N GLY A 165 -19.97 -9.43 -11.20
CA GLY A 165 -19.06 -8.54 -11.91
C GLY A 165 -17.63 -8.47 -11.32
N TYR A 166 -17.20 -9.44 -10.51
CA TYR A 166 -15.90 -9.50 -9.84
C TYR A 166 -14.74 -9.05 -10.72
N ARG A 167 -14.61 -9.60 -11.94
CA ARG A 167 -13.51 -9.27 -12.86
C ARG A 167 -13.49 -7.79 -13.30
N ILE A 168 -14.66 -7.16 -13.39
CA ILE A 168 -14.77 -5.76 -13.78
C ILE A 168 -14.46 -4.89 -12.57
N LEU A 169 -15.05 -5.20 -11.41
CA LEU A 169 -14.84 -4.48 -10.16
C LEU A 169 -13.35 -4.47 -9.77
N THR A 170 -12.73 -5.65 -9.72
CA THR A 170 -11.32 -5.77 -9.34
C THR A 170 -10.39 -5.05 -10.32
N LYS A 171 -10.63 -5.14 -11.64
CA LYS A 171 -9.84 -4.41 -12.63
C LYS A 171 -9.93 -2.89 -12.49
N ILE A 172 -11.10 -2.36 -12.18
CA ILE A 172 -11.28 -0.91 -11.97
C ILE A 172 -10.50 -0.48 -10.72
N ILE A 173 -10.58 -1.26 -9.63
CA ILE A 173 -9.88 -0.98 -8.39
C ILE A 173 -8.36 -1.11 -8.59
N GLU A 174 -7.87 -2.17 -9.20
CA GLU A 174 -6.45 -2.36 -9.53
C GLU A 174 -5.91 -1.18 -10.36
N LEU A 175 -6.65 -0.73 -11.38
CA LEU A 175 -6.25 0.42 -12.18
C LEU A 175 -6.20 1.71 -11.35
N GLY A 176 -7.18 1.90 -10.47
CA GLY A 176 -7.20 3.03 -9.52
C GLY A 176 -6.00 3.03 -8.61
N CYS A 177 -5.66 1.89 -7.98
CA CYS A 177 -4.49 1.74 -7.12
C CYS A 177 -3.17 1.99 -7.88
N LYS A 178 -3.00 1.39 -9.06
CA LYS A 178 -1.82 1.61 -9.91
C LYS A 178 -1.67 3.08 -10.32
N THR A 179 -2.77 3.77 -10.57
CA THR A 179 -2.78 5.21 -10.85
C THR A 179 -2.38 6.01 -9.63
N ALA A 180 -2.93 5.67 -8.45
CA ALA A 180 -2.59 6.32 -7.18
C ALA A 180 -1.09 6.18 -6.87
N ILE A 181 -0.52 4.99 -7.03
CA ILE A 181 0.91 4.72 -6.89
C ILE A 181 1.70 5.61 -7.86
N ALA A 182 1.37 5.58 -9.15
CA ALA A 182 2.11 6.32 -10.19
C ALA A 182 2.12 7.85 -9.95
N VAL A 183 1.03 8.40 -9.45
CA VAL A 183 0.92 9.84 -9.15
C VAL A 183 1.62 10.18 -7.83
N SER A 184 1.47 9.36 -6.78
CA SER A 184 2.12 9.57 -5.47
C SER A 184 3.66 9.51 -5.55
N LYS A 185 4.23 8.82 -6.53
CA LYS A 185 5.67 8.85 -6.80
C LYS A 185 6.20 10.25 -7.12
N LYS A 186 5.38 11.09 -7.73
CA LYS A 186 5.81 12.37 -8.31
C LYS A 186 5.44 13.60 -7.46
N ILE A 187 4.45 13.48 -6.59
CA ILE A 187 3.86 14.64 -5.90
C ILE A 187 3.99 14.41 -4.37
#